data_ed39eb60471b01c43cb9bf71b18b9842
#
_entry.id   ed39eb60471b01c43cb9bf71b18b9842
#
_cell.length_a   1.000
_cell.length_b   1.000
_cell.length_c   1.000
_cell.angle_alpha   90.00
_cell.angle_beta   90.00
_cell.angle_gamma   90.00
#
_symmetry.space_group_name_H-M   'P 1'
#
loop_
_entity.id
_entity.type
_entity.pdbx_description
1 polymer ?
#
loop_
_entity_poly.entity_id
_entity_poly.type
_entity_poly.pdbx_seq_one_letter_code
_entity_poly.pdbx_strand_id
1 'polypeptide(L)'
;MTSRTQFAIGCLCLLALDQHCGSVALAQETSAAAGSDGSAGWASRKLSEKVLAKRGSDPSFSIDFARYQRELNDLPIGVFDSGVGGLTVLETLLGFDQHNNSNAQPGSDGIPDFQNEKFVYLGDQANMPYGNYSSVGKEDFLRELIIKDAIFLLGNRYWKSPLVATPSFDKPPVKAIVIACNTATAYGLADIRAALELWALPVLVVGVVEAGADSFVQELPAFGAPAAVAVMATAGTCSSGAYPKAIRKAAGLAGKRLPTVWQQGSIGLAGAIEGNSSFVRVGDKDAEAGEQPSDYQGPSIDNAKAPIDISLSSAYGFELAGLAGIEENPISWRLNSVENYVRYEVTTMMEGYRKSGATEPIGKVILGCTHFPFESKRILENLSRLRDYRDTEGQQPYRELISDQVELIDPGQLTAKQLYRQLLRTRQLIRGNAKAEPKVIQIYLSVPGPAVQSMDRTLDGGFTSEFKYGRTAGESEVDDTRIIPLTRKLLPSSLIELLSKKCPNVWGSIDD
;
A
#
# COMPACT_ATOMS: atom_id res chain seq x y z
N MET A 1 10.12 63.70 45.11
CA MET A 1 10.49 64.72 44.10
C MET A 1 10.45 64.07 42.79
N THR A 2 9.49 64.45 42.03
CA THR A 2 9.37 64.71 40.60
C THR A 2 9.68 63.54 39.66
N SER A 3 8.74 62.99 38.95
CA SER A 3 7.72 63.48 38.05
C SER A 3 8.10 63.22 36.59
N ARG A 4 7.12 62.59 35.90
CA ARG A 4 6.66 62.82 34.51
C ARG A 4 7.37 62.01 33.39
N THR A 5 6.77 61.56 32.38
CA THR A 5 5.42 61.48 31.77
C THR A 5 5.63 61.06 30.30
N GLN A 6 4.83 60.12 29.86
CA GLN A 6 4.21 59.94 28.53
C GLN A 6 4.93 60.48 27.26
N PHE A 7 4.99 59.67 26.20
CA PHE A 7 4.18 59.92 24.99
C PHE A 7 4.10 58.69 24.07
N ALA A 8 2.89 58.34 23.73
CA ALA A 8 2.55 57.39 22.67
C ALA A 8 2.55 58.13 21.33
N ILE A 9 3.09 57.49 20.31
CA ILE A 9 2.80 57.83 18.90
C ILE A 9 2.56 56.53 18.17
N GLY A 10 1.32 56.32 17.73
CA GLY A 10 0.91 55.30 16.84
C GLY A 10 1.39 55.59 15.42
N CYS A 11 1.70 54.55 14.70
CA CYS A 11 1.79 54.60 13.27
C CYS A 11 1.03 53.41 12.68
N LEU A 12 -0.14 53.73 12.09
CA LEU A 12 -0.87 52.87 11.18
C LEU A 12 0.01 52.64 9.96
N CYS A 13 0.23 51.37 9.59
CA CYS A 13 0.61 51.03 8.21
C CYS A 13 -0.21 49.85 7.74
N LEU A 14 -0.90 50.12 6.69
CA LEU A 14 -1.77 49.35 5.83
C LEU A 14 -1.44 47.86 5.70
N LEU A 15 -2.52 47.08 5.84
CA LEU A 15 -2.68 45.74 5.31
C LEU A 15 -2.50 45.71 3.78
N ALA A 16 -1.49 45.03 3.30
CA ALA A 16 -1.47 44.48 1.95
C ALA A 16 -1.78 42.97 2.08
N LEU A 17 -2.95 42.59 1.62
CA LEU A 17 -3.37 41.20 1.42
C LEU A 17 -2.57 40.63 0.24
N ASP A 18 -1.56 39.84 0.55
CA ASP A 18 -0.98 38.91 -0.44
C ASP A 18 -1.57 37.52 -0.18
N GLN A 19 -2.56 37.18 -0.98
CA GLN A 19 -3.05 35.82 -1.10
C GLN A 19 -2.03 35.02 -1.91
N HIS A 20 -1.11 34.35 -1.24
CA HIS A 20 -0.34 33.27 -1.86
C HIS A 20 -0.96 31.95 -1.46
N CYS A 21 -1.53 31.29 -2.46
CA CYS A 21 -2.00 29.94 -2.48
C CYS A 21 -0.87 28.99 -1.99
N GLY A 22 -1.01 28.48 -0.76
CA GLY A 22 -0.02 27.60 -0.16
C GLY A 22 -0.21 26.19 -0.64
N SER A 23 0.72 25.70 -1.44
CA SER A 23 1.00 24.27 -1.56
C SER A 23 1.33 23.72 -0.19
N VAL A 24 0.62 22.65 0.23
CA VAL A 24 0.79 22.01 1.54
C VAL A 24 2.14 21.29 1.56
N ALA A 25 3.18 22.01 1.92
CA ALA A 25 4.40 21.44 2.43
C ALA A 25 4.13 21.05 3.88
N LEU A 26 3.91 19.77 4.16
CA LEU A 26 3.85 19.24 5.52
C LEU A 26 5.26 19.16 6.13
N ALA A 27 5.81 20.33 6.42
CA ALA A 27 6.74 20.48 7.52
C ALA A 27 5.88 20.68 8.76
N GLN A 28 5.68 19.65 9.58
CA GLN A 28 4.93 19.83 10.81
C GLN A 28 5.37 18.96 11.94
N GLU A 29 5.83 19.65 12.91
CA GLU A 29 5.48 19.38 14.30
C GLU A 29 4.18 20.15 14.64
N THR A 30 3.28 19.44 15.34
CA THR A 30 2.03 19.83 15.96
C THR A 30 0.74 19.86 15.14
N SER A 31 0.12 18.69 15.02
CA SER A 31 -1.33 18.56 15.28
C SER A 31 -1.63 17.11 15.67
N ALA A 32 -2.40 16.93 16.72
CA ALA A 32 -2.72 15.69 17.39
C ALA A 32 -3.18 14.58 16.43
N ALA A 33 -2.28 13.63 16.13
CA ALA A 33 -2.67 12.31 15.71
C ALA A 33 -3.13 11.55 16.96
N ALA A 34 -4.40 11.64 17.30
CA ALA A 34 -5.03 10.70 18.20
C ALA A 34 -4.95 9.33 17.52
N GLY A 35 -4.18 8.38 18.07
CA GLY A 35 -4.20 6.99 17.66
C GLY A 35 -2.89 6.38 17.15
N SER A 36 -1.72 6.85 17.54
CA SER A 36 -0.44 6.23 17.16
C SER A 36 0.47 5.84 18.32
N ASP A 37 -0.11 5.56 19.49
CA ASP A 37 0.62 5.06 20.66
C ASP A 37 0.85 3.53 20.66
N GLY A 38 0.47 2.83 19.59
CA GLY A 38 0.55 1.37 19.51
C GLY A 38 -0.67 0.65 20.12
N SER A 39 -1.70 1.37 20.57
CA SER A 39 -2.95 0.77 21.02
C SER A 39 -3.84 0.37 19.84
N ALA A 40 -4.56 -0.75 19.98
CA ALA A 40 -5.54 -1.20 18.99
C ALA A 40 -6.70 -0.19 18.89
N GLY A 41 -7.18 0.08 17.65
CA GLY A 41 -8.34 0.93 17.41
C GLY A 41 -9.60 0.39 18.07
N TRP A 42 -10.53 1.27 18.42
CA TRP A 42 -11.74 0.88 19.14
C TRP A 42 -12.63 -0.08 18.30
N ALA A 43 -12.75 0.14 16.98
CA ALA A 43 -13.58 -0.70 16.11
C ALA A 43 -12.98 -2.10 15.90
N SER A 44 -11.68 -2.19 15.67
CA SER A 44 -10.97 -3.45 15.56
C SER A 44 -11.00 -4.24 16.87
N ARG A 45 -10.86 -3.57 18.01
CA ARG A 45 -11.03 -4.18 19.33
C ARG A 45 -12.44 -4.72 19.54
N LYS A 46 -13.47 -3.91 19.26
CA LYS A 46 -14.89 -4.31 19.35
C LYS A 46 -15.17 -5.56 18.52
N LEU A 47 -14.65 -5.60 17.27
CA LEU A 47 -14.77 -6.77 16.42
C LEU A 47 -14.04 -7.99 16.99
N SER A 48 -12.81 -7.81 17.47
CA SER A 48 -12.01 -8.90 18.06
C SER A 48 -12.66 -9.50 19.31
N GLU A 49 -13.24 -8.66 20.18
CA GLU A 49 -14.02 -9.10 21.34
C GLU A 49 -15.31 -9.83 20.94
N LYS A 50 -16.01 -9.36 19.88
CA LYS A 50 -17.18 -10.04 19.31
C LYS A 50 -16.84 -11.44 18.80
N VAL A 51 -15.71 -11.60 18.10
CA VAL A 51 -15.20 -12.90 17.64
C VAL A 51 -14.98 -13.84 18.81
N LEU A 52 -14.33 -13.38 19.88
CA LEU A 52 -14.08 -14.19 21.06
C LEU A 52 -15.37 -14.58 21.78
N ALA A 53 -16.29 -13.63 21.96
CA ALA A 53 -17.60 -13.87 22.62
C ALA A 53 -18.49 -14.87 21.86
N LYS A 54 -18.37 -14.87 20.52
CA LYS A 54 -19.16 -15.77 19.65
C LYS A 54 -18.40 -17.03 19.22
N ARG A 55 -17.30 -17.34 19.88
CA ARG A 55 -16.47 -18.52 19.60
C ARG A 55 -17.30 -19.80 19.53
N GLY A 56 -17.28 -20.45 18.35
CA GLY A 56 -17.98 -21.72 18.12
C GLY A 56 -19.51 -21.65 17.99
N SER A 57 -20.12 -20.45 18.09
CA SER A 57 -21.58 -20.27 17.98
C SER A 57 -22.02 -19.52 16.71
N ASP A 58 -21.12 -18.74 16.08
CA ASP A 58 -21.43 -17.95 14.90
C ASP A 58 -20.52 -18.35 13.73
N PRO A 59 -21.07 -18.97 12.66
CA PRO A 59 -20.29 -19.40 11.50
C PRO A 59 -19.69 -18.22 10.71
N SER A 60 -20.12 -16.99 10.96
CA SER A 60 -19.55 -15.80 10.35
C SER A 60 -18.10 -15.55 10.76
N PHE A 61 -17.73 -16.03 11.96
CA PHE A 61 -16.37 -15.94 12.52
C PHE A 61 -15.74 -17.33 12.62
N SER A 62 -15.64 -18.02 11.49
CA SER A 62 -15.31 -19.44 11.40
C SER A 62 -13.86 -19.81 11.78
N ILE A 63 -13.27 -19.12 12.77
CA ILE A 63 -11.93 -19.48 13.29
C ILE A 63 -12.04 -20.79 14.09
N ASP A 64 -11.32 -21.83 13.64
CA ASP A 64 -11.18 -23.07 14.37
C ASP A 64 -10.07 -22.93 15.43
N PHE A 65 -10.45 -22.45 16.61
CA PHE A 65 -9.52 -22.29 17.71
C PHE A 65 -8.90 -23.62 18.18
N ALA A 66 -9.58 -24.74 17.98
CA ALA A 66 -9.05 -26.05 18.37
C ALA A 66 -7.92 -26.49 17.44
N ARG A 67 -7.94 -26.09 16.17
CA ARG A 67 -6.87 -26.35 15.22
C ARG A 67 -5.55 -25.71 15.66
N TYR A 68 -5.60 -24.54 16.27
CA TYR A 68 -4.43 -23.79 16.72
C TYR A 68 -3.81 -24.32 18.04
N GLN A 69 -4.43 -25.31 18.66
CA GLN A 69 -3.86 -26.03 19.81
C GLN A 69 -2.96 -27.22 19.39
N ARG A 70 -2.80 -27.46 18.08
CA ARG A 70 -1.99 -28.52 17.49
C ARG A 70 -0.76 -27.94 16.81
N GLU A 71 0.12 -28.79 16.31
CA GLU A 71 1.22 -28.36 15.44
C GLU A 71 0.69 -27.60 14.22
N LEU A 72 1.38 -26.52 13.87
CA LEU A 72 0.96 -25.60 12.79
C LEU A 72 1.75 -25.79 11.49
N ASN A 73 2.76 -26.67 11.47
CA ASN A 73 3.72 -26.77 10.37
C ASN A 73 3.06 -27.07 9.01
N ASP A 74 1.98 -27.87 9.01
CA ASP A 74 1.21 -28.23 7.81
C ASP A 74 0.25 -27.15 7.31
N LEU A 75 0.03 -26.10 8.11
CA LEU A 75 -0.82 -24.99 7.73
C LEU A 75 -0.12 -24.06 6.72
N PRO A 76 -0.88 -23.47 5.79
CA PRO A 76 -0.33 -22.51 4.82
C PRO A 76 0.12 -21.20 5.47
N ILE A 77 0.89 -20.44 4.72
CA ILE A 77 1.18 -19.03 4.96
C ILE A 77 0.06 -18.21 4.33
N GLY A 78 -0.56 -17.33 5.12
CA GLY A 78 -1.54 -16.36 4.64
C GLY A 78 -0.86 -15.08 4.16
N VAL A 79 -1.31 -14.55 3.04
CA VAL A 79 -0.88 -13.25 2.51
C VAL A 79 -2.12 -12.43 2.22
N PHE A 80 -2.21 -11.19 2.67
CA PHE A 80 -3.32 -10.34 2.24
C PHE A 80 -2.87 -8.94 1.81
N ASP A 81 -3.67 -8.37 0.94
CA ASP A 81 -3.54 -7.01 0.41
C ASP A 81 -4.93 -6.38 0.21
N SER A 82 -4.97 -5.08 0.00
CA SER A 82 -6.22 -4.38 -0.36
C SER A 82 -6.78 -4.77 -1.73
N GLY A 83 -5.99 -5.41 -2.59
CA GLY A 83 -6.38 -5.81 -3.94
C GLY A 83 -5.46 -6.87 -4.51
N VAL A 84 -5.23 -6.82 -5.82
CA VAL A 84 -4.36 -7.79 -6.51
C VAL A 84 -2.88 -7.38 -6.52
N GLY A 85 -2.55 -6.15 -6.11
CA GLY A 85 -1.15 -5.67 -6.08
C GLY A 85 -0.23 -6.52 -5.21
N GLY A 86 -0.73 -7.01 -4.08
CA GLY A 86 0.01 -7.89 -3.17
C GLY A 86 0.38 -9.26 -3.75
N LEU A 87 -0.13 -9.63 -4.95
CA LEU A 87 0.35 -10.80 -5.68
C LEU A 87 1.82 -10.67 -6.06
N THR A 88 2.38 -9.45 -6.15
CA THR A 88 3.82 -9.23 -6.29
C THR A 88 4.61 -9.72 -5.09
N VAL A 89 4.09 -9.50 -3.88
CA VAL A 89 4.71 -10.00 -2.64
C VAL A 89 4.61 -11.52 -2.58
N LEU A 90 3.46 -12.09 -2.98
CA LEU A 90 3.32 -13.54 -3.08
C LEU A 90 4.30 -14.12 -4.12
N GLU A 91 4.43 -13.52 -5.31
CA GLU A 91 5.41 -13.92 -6.32
C GLU A 91 6.84 -13.89 -5.76
N THR A 92 7.16 -12.84 -5.01
CA THR A 92 8.46 -12.71 -4.33
C THR A 92 8.68 -13.85 -3.34
N LEU A 93 7.68 -14.21 -2.52
CA LEU A 93 7.76 -15.35 -1.59
C LEU A 93 7.99 -16.68 -2.34
N LEU A 94 7.27 -16.87 -3.45
CA LEU A 94 7.36 -18.11 -4.25
C LEU A 94 8.72 -18.27 -4.92
N GLY A 95 9.40 -17.20 -5.27
CA GLY A 95 10.72 -17.19 -5.90
C GLY A 95 11.88 -16.91 -4.95
N PHE A 96 11.61 -16.70 -3.65
CA PHE A 96 12.64 -16.31 -2.68
C PHE A 96 13.66 -17.46 -2.45
N ASP A 97 14.93 -17.22 -2.77
CA ASP A 97 16.03 -18.16 -2.66
C ASP A 97 17.29 -17.41 -2.16
N GLN A 98 17.40 -17.26 -0.86
CA GLN A 98 18.54 -16.62 -0.18
C GLN A 98 19.21 -17.50 0.87
N HIS A 99 18.72 -18.72 1.07
CA HIS A 99 19.23 -19.66 2.03
C HIS A 99 19.35 -21.04 1.39
N ASN A 100 20.29 -21.82 1.89
CA ASN A 100 20.41 -23.22 1.48
C ASN A 100 19.36 -24.08 2.21
N ASN A 101 18.48 -24.74 1.47
CA ASN A 101 17.33 -25.48 2.00
C ASN A 101 17.72 -26.67 2.88
N SER A 102 18.91 -27.22 2.72
CA SER A 102 19.39 -28.36 3.52
C SER A 102 19.83 -27.95 4.92
N ASN A 103 20.51 -26.81 5.08
CA ASN A 103 21.16 -26.41 6.34
C ASN A 103 20.70 -25.04 6.87
N ALA A 104 19.87 -24.29 6.11
CA ALA A 104 19.37 -22.95 6.41
C ALA A 104 20.47 -21.87 6.53
N GLN A 105 21.66 -22.12 6.00
CA GLN A 105 22.72 -21.12 5.97
C GLN A 105 22.43 -20.08 4.84
N PRO A 106 22.87 -18.84 5.01
CA PRO A 106 22.79 -17.84 3.94
C PRO A 106 23.50 -18.34 2.66
N GLY A 107 22.87 -18.10 1.52
CA GLY A 107 23.34 -18.47 0.18
C GLY A 107 22.28 -19.23 -0.61
N SER A 108 21.99 -18.75 -1.83
CA SER A 108 21.08 -19.42 -2.76
C SER A 108 21.60 -20.81 -3.12
N ASP A 109 20.70 -21.79 -3.19
CA ASP A 109 21.01 -23.15 -3.68
C ASP A 109 20.23 -23.51 -4.97
N GLY A 110 19.55 -22.54 -5.56
CA GLY A 110 18.73 -22.70 -6.77
C GLY A 110 17.36 -23.28 -6.52
N ILE A 111 16.97 -23.44 -5.26
CA ILE A 111 15.68 -23.95 -4.82
C ILE A 111 15.00 -22.91 -3.95
N PRO A 112 13.77 -22.45 -4.27
CA PRO A 112 13.11 -21.45 -3.45
C PRO A 112 12.96 -21.87 -1.99
N ASP A 113 13.28 -20.97 -1.06
CA ASP A 113 13.30 -21.22 0.39
C ASP A 113 11.92 -21.65 0.94
N PHE A 114 10.83 -21.26 0.27
CA PHE A 114 9.46 -21.63 0.62
C PHE A 114 8.85 -22.69 -0.31
N GLN A 115 9.68 -23.50 -0.97
CA GLN A 115 9.18 -24.48 -1.96
C GLN A 115 8.20 -25.50 -1.39
N ASN A 116 8.33 -25.85 -0.09
CA ASN A 116 7.47 -26.82 0.59
C ASN A 116 6.28 -26.18 1.31
N GLU A 117 6.16 -24.86 1.26
CA GLU A 117 5.09 -24.12 1.90
C GLU A 117 3.86 -24.00 0.98
N LYS A 118 2.68 -24.01 1.61
CA LYS A 118 1.40 -23.74 0.99
C LYS A 118 1.03 -22.28 1.25
N PHE A 119 0.21 -21.70 0.36
CA PHE A 119 -0.17 -20.29 0.48
C PHE A 119 -1.68 -20.12 0.32
N VAL A 120 -2.21 -19.17 1.11
CA VAL A 120 -3.56 -18.62 0.93
C VAL A 120 -3.42 -17.12 0.77
N TYR A 121 -3.88 -16.58 -0.35
CA TYR A 121 -3.90 -15.16 -0.62
C TYR A 121 -5.32 -14.61 -0.53
N LEU A 122 -5.46 -13.39 0.01
CA LEU A 122 -6.67 -12.59 -0.02
C LEU A 122 -6.36 -11.20 -0.59
N GLY A 123 -7.05 -10.80 -1.66
CA GLY A 123 -7.18 -9.42 -2.09
C GLY A 123 -8.53 -8.86 -1.66
N ASP A 124 -8.56 -7.83 -0.80
CA ASP A 124 -9.81 -7.17 -0.41
C ASP A 124 -10.27 -6.15 -1.46
N GLN A 125 -10.42 -6.65 -2.70
CA GLN A 125 -10.68 -5.86 -3.91
C GLN A 125 -11.92 -4.98 -3.81
N ALA A 126 -13.01 -5.47 -3.19
CA ALA A 126 -14.23 -4.69 -3.04
C ALA A 126 -14.02 -3.40 -2.23
N ASN A 127 -13.10 -3.41 -1.28
CA ASN A 127 -12.80 -2.28 -0.41
C ASN A 127 -11.58 -1.46 -0.86
N MET A 128 -10.89 -1.87 -1.93
CA MET A 128 -9.76 -1.12 -2.49
C MET A 128 -10.20 0.27 -3.02
N PRO A 129 -9.33 1.30 -2.97
CA PRO A 129 -7.99 1.34 -2.38
C PRO A 129 -7.99 1.73 -0.90
N TYR A 130 -7.24 1.00 -0.07
CA TYR A 130 -7.13 1.27 1.36
C TYR A 130 -6.53 2.64 1.68
N GLY A 131 -5.64 3.14 0.82
CA GLY A 131 -4.98 4.43 0.98
C GLY A 131 -5.92 5.64 1.03
N ASN A 132 -7.16 5.51 0.53
CA ASN A 132 -8.11 6.62 0.49
C ASN A 132 -8.94 6.77 1.77
N TYR A 133 -9.03 5.74 2.62
CA TYR A 133 -9.86 5.80 3.83
C TYR A 133 -9.42 6.92 4.79
N SER A 134 -8.13 7.12 4.98
CA SER A 134 -7.61 8.19 5.84
C SER A 134 -7.91 9.58 5.30
N SER A 135 -7.94 9.76 3.97
CA SER A 135 -8.24 11.05 3.35
C SER A 135 -9.69 11.51 3.53
N VAL A 136 -10.55 10.59 3.98
CA VAL A 136 -11.98 10.85 4.25
C VAL A 136 -12.35 10.57 5.73
N GLY A 137 -11.35 10.45 6.62
CA GLY A 137 -11.56 10.29 8.07
C GLY A 137 -12.18 8.94 8.47
N LYS A 138 -11.85 7.86 7.73
CA LYS A 138 -12.38 6.49 7.93
C LYS A 138 -11.31 5.49 8.40
N GLU A 139 -10.32 5.95 9.16
CA GLU A 139 -9.23 5.10 9.65
C GLU A 139 -9.73 3.97 10.55
N ASP A 140 -10.69 4.23 11.43
CA ASP A 140 -11.25 3.19 12.31
C ASP A 140 -12.00 2.11 11.51
N PHE A 141 -12.71 2.50 10.44
CA PHE A 141 -13.35 1.54 9.55
C PHE A 141 -12.32 0.72 8.76
N LEU A 142 -11.26 1.35 8.28
CA LEU A 142 -10.14 0.66 7.63
C LEU A 142 -9.51 -0.39 8.56
N ARG A 143 -9.27 -0.05 9.83
CA ARG A 143 -8.72 -0.97 10.83
C ARG A 143 -9.66 -2.17 11.07
N GLU A 144 -10.97 -1.93 11.04
CA GLU A 144 -11.96 -3.01 11.12
C GLU A 144 -11.91 -3.94 9.89
N LEU A 145 -11.77 -3.40 8.67
CA LEU A 145 -11.59 -4.20 7.45
C LEU A 145 -10.33 -5.08 7.54
N ILE A 146 -9.22 -4.52 8.00
CA ILE A 146 -7.96 -5.26 8.17
C ILE A 146 -8.12 -6.44 9.16
N ILE A 147 -8.90 -6.27 10.22
CA ILE A 147 -9.22 -7.39 11.13
C ILE A 147 -10.13 -8.43 10.45
N LYS A 148 -11.07 -8.02 9.59
CA LYS A 148 -11.87 -8.96 8.77
C LYS A 148 -11.00 -9.80 7.85
N ASP A 149 -9.99 -9.21 7.22
CA ASP A 149 -9.02 -9.94 6.38
C ASP A 149 -8.25 -10.98 7.19
N ALA A 150 -7.80 -10.61 8.39
CA ALA A 150 -7.13 -11.54 9.29
C ALA A 150 -8.08 -12.68 9.74
N ILE A 151 -9.34 -12.38 10.06
CA ILE A 151 -10.35 -13.39 10.40
C ILE A 151 -10.56 -14.37 9.24
N PHE A 152 -10.62 -13.88 8.00
CA PHE A 152 -10.72 -14.75 6.83
C PHE A 152 -9.52 -15.70 6.73
N LEU A 153 -8.31 -15.19 6.86
CA LEU A 153 -7.11 -16.05 6.79
C LEU A 153 -7.07 -17.08 7.92
N LEU A 154 -7.45 -16.69 9.12
CA LEU A 154 -7.49 -17.57 10.31
C LEU A 154 -8.65 -18.56 10.30
N GLY A 155 -9.69 -18.28 9.52
CA GLY A 155 -10.89 -19.10 9.42
C GLY A 155 -10.86 -20.04 8.22
N ASN A 156 -12.00 -20.69 8.01
CA ASN A 156 -12.19 -21.67 6.92
C ASN A 156 -13.36 -21.34 5.97
N ARG A 157 -14.06 -20.19 6.19
CA ARG A 157 -15.26 -19.79 5.46
C ARG A 157 -14.92 -19.03 4.16
N TYR A 158 -15.55 -19.41 3.05
CA TYR A 158 -15.54 -18.68 1.78
C TYR A 158 -16.78 -19.05 0.94
N TRP A 159 -17.00 -18.38 -0.18
CA TRP A 159 -18.05 -18.74 -1.15
C TRP A 159 -17.41 -19.22 -2.45
N LYS A 160 -17.99 -20.25 -3.09
CA LYS A 160 -17.47 -20.77 -4.37
C LYS A 160 -17.71 -19.81 -5.53
N SER A 161 -18.70 -18.94 -5.43
CA SER A 161 -18.96 -17.85 -6.39
C SER A 161 -19.85 -16.77 -5.74
N PRO A 162 -19.99 -15.58 -6.35
CA PRO A 162 -20.83 -14.50 -5.83
C PRO A 162 -22.30 -14.89 -5.68
N LEU A 163 -22.79 -15.83 -6.50
CA LEU A 163 -24.20 -16.21 -6.59
C LEU A 163 -24.60 -17.36 -5.66
N VAL A 164 -23.64 -18.09 -5.09
CA VAL A 164 -23.93 -19.23 -4.21
C VAL A 164 -24.44 -18.72 -2.84
N ALA A 165 -25.61 -19.22 -2.41
CA ALA A 165 -26.25 -18.75 -1.19
C ALA A 165 -25.51 -19.22 0.09
N THR A 166 -24.95 -20.43 0.09
CA THR A 166 -24.31 -21.04 1.27
C THR A 166 -22.79 -21.00 1.16
N PRO A 167 -22.09 -20.59 2.22
CA PRO A 167 -20.63 -20.63 2.24
C PRO A 167 -20.08 -22.07 2.31
N SER A 168 -18.85 -22.26 1.90
CA SER A 168 -18.01 -23.43 2.11
C SER A 168 -17.12 -23.22 3.34
N PHE A 169 -16.66 -24.32 3.98
CA PHE A 169 -15.84 -24.29 5.20
C PHE A 169 -14.64 -25.24 5.14
N ASP A 170 -14.11 -25.44 3.94
CA ASP A 170 -12.99 -26.34 3.67
C ASP A 170 -11.67 -25.62 3.31
N LYS A 171 -11.63 -24.28 3.41
CA LYS A 171 -10.39 -23.51 3.32
C LYS A 171 -9.52 -23.77 4.55
N PRO A 172 -8.21 -24.09 4.41
CA PRO A 172 -7.33 -24.24 5.56
C PRO A 172 -7.09 -22.89 6.26
N PRO A 173 -7.01 -22.88 7.61
CA PRO A 173 -6.48 -21.72 8.34
C PRO A 173 -4.97 -21.60 8.15
N VAL A 174 -4.37 -20.46 8.55
CA VAL A 174 -2.96 -20.15 8.27
C VAL A 174 -2.09 -20.14 9.55
N LYS A 175 -0.79 -20.51 9.43
CA LYS A 175 0.18 -20.44 10.53
C LYS A 175 0.90 -19.11 10.65
N ALA A 176 0.90 -18.32 9.59
CA ALA A 176 1.52 -17.01 9.55
C ALA A 176 0.68 -16.08 8.66
N ILE A 177 0.69 -14.78 8.96
CA ILE A 177 0.05 -13.72 8.17
C ILE A 177 1.13 -12.78 7.68
N VAL A 178 1.20 -12.60 6.37
CA VAL A 178 1.98 -11.55 5.70
C VAL A 178 1.02 -10.45 5.28
N ILE A 179 1.20 -9.25 5.83
CA ILE A 179 0.47 -8.06 5.41
C ILE A 179 1.24 -7.44 4.24
N ALA A 180 0.82 -7.76 3.02
CA ALA A 180 1.46 -7.27 1.79
C ALA A 180 1.16 -5.78 1.55
N CYS A 181 -0.02 -5.31 1.96
CA CYS A 181 -0.45 -3.92 1.82
C CYS A 181 0.31 -3.00 2.78
N ASN A 182 0.95 -1.96 2.26
CA ASN A 182 1.64 -0.96 3.08
C ASN A 182 0.66 -0.17 3.97
N THR A 183 -0.49 0.24 3.43
CA THR A 183 -1.53 0.92 4.21
C THR A 183 -2.09 0.00 5.30
N ALA A 184 -2.40 -1.26 4.98
CA ALA A 184 -2.87 -2.21 5.99
C ALA A 184 -1.82 -2.48 7.08
N THR A 185 -0.54 -2.56 6.72
CA THR A 185 0.56 -2.66 7.70
C THR A 185 0.58 -1.43 8.61
N ALA A 186 0.51 -0.23 8.02
CA ALA A 186 0.60 1.03 8.75
C ALA A 186 -0.51 1.22 9.79
N TYR A 187 -1.74 0.82 9.45
CA TYR A 187 -2.91 1.03 10.31
C TYR A 187 -3.28 -0.20 11.14
N GLY A 188 -3.08 -1.43 10.66
CA GLY A 188 -3.67 -2.63 11.24
C GLY A 188 -2.71 -3.65 11.84
N LEU A 189 -1.38 -3.54 11.63
CA LEU A 189 -0.43 -4.52 12.17
C LEU A 189 -0.52 -4.66 13.70
N ALA A 190 -0.62 -3.53 14.40
CA ALA A 190 -0.79 -3.53 15.86
C ALA A 190 -2.12 -4.16 16.28
N ASP A 191 -3.19 -3.90 15.52
CA ASP A 191 -4.52 -4.44 15.79
C ASP A 191 -4.57 -5.96 15.60
N ILE A 192 -3.95 -6.48 14.53
CA ILE A 192 -3.88 -7.92 14.31
C ILE A 192 -3.08 -8.59 15.43
N ARG A 193 -1.95 -8.02 15.85
CA ARG A 193 -1.17 -8.56 16.97
C ARG A 193 -1.97 -8.59 18.27
N ALA A 194 -2.67 -7.51 18.59
CA ALA A 194 -3.54 -7.44 19.77
C ALA A 194 -4.71 -8.43 19.69
N ALA A 195 -5.30 -8.63 18.51
CA ALA A 195 -6.36 -9.62 18.29
C ALA A 195 -5.84 -11.05 18.48
N LEU A 196 -4.69 -11.39 17.92
CA LEU A 196 -4.06 -12.70 18.07
C LEU A 196 -3.72 -13.02 19.54
N GLU A 197 -3.22 -12.01 20.27
CA GLU A 197 -2.96 -12.12 21.72
C GLU A 197 -4.27 -12.36 22.49
N LEU A 198 -5.33 -11.56 22.22
CA LEU A 198 -6.65 -11.72 22.82
C LEU A 198 -7.25 -13.11 22.55
N TRP A 199 -7.04 -13.63 21.33
CA TRP A 199 -7.53 -14.95 20.91
C TRP A 199 -6.63 -16.11 21.33
N ALA A 200 -5.47 -15.84 21.91
CA ALA A 200 -4.42 -16.81 22.26
C ALA A 200 -4.01 -17.68 21.06
N LEU A 201 -3.84 -17.08 19.88
CA LEU A 201 -3.45 -17.78 18.65
C LEU A 201 -1.94 -17.57 18.39
N PRO A 202 -1.15 -18.66 18.29
CA PRO A 202 0.30 -18.59 18.09
C PRO A 202 0.67 -18.37 16.60
N VAL A 203 0.01 -17.42 15.95
CA VAL A 203 0.20 -17.09 14.52
C VAL A 203 1.22 -15.97 14.38
N LEU A 204 2.19 -16.16 13.49
CA LEU A 204 3.19 -15.12 13.18
C LEU A 204 2.57 -14.02 12.31
N VAL A 205 3.01 -12.77 12.52
CA VAL A 205 2.58 -11.64 11.67
C VAL A 205 3.79 -10.82 11.23
N VAL A 206 3.92 -10.63 9.92
CA VAL A 206 4.96 -9.83 9.29
C VAL A 206 4.30 -8.77 8.41
N GLY A 207 4.73 -7.51 8.55
CA GLY A 207 4.26 -6.40 7.73
C GLY A 207 5.38 -5.85 6.85
N VAL A 208 5.03 -5.42 5.64
CA VAL A 208 6.00 -4.93 4.65
C VAL A 208 6.72 -3.64 5.06
N VAL A 209 6.10 -2.79 5.88
CA VAL A 209 6.68 -1.49 6.28
C VAL A 209 7.89 -1.68 7.17
N GLU A 210 7.77 -2.50 8.23
CA GLU A 210 8.89 -2.77 9.14
C GLU A 210 10.02 -3.49 8.41
N ALA A 211 9.69 -4.46 7.57
CA ALA A 211 10.68 -5.18 6.79
C ALA A 211 11.49 -4.25 5.88
N GLY A 212 10.80 -3.35 5.16
CA GLY A 212 11.43 -2.34 4.31
C GLY A 212 12.33 -1.37 5.07
N ALA A 213 11.87 -0.88 6.21
CA ALA A 213 12.63 0.03 7.05
C ALA A 213 13.90 -0.61 7.65
N ASP A 214 13.75 -1.83 8.19
CA ASP A 214 14.86 -2.56 8.81
C ASP A 214 15.99 -2.80 7.81
N SER A 215 15.67 -3.19 6.60
CA SER A 215 16.70 -3.46 5.59
C SER A 215 17.36 -2.19 5.08
N PHE A 216 16.58 -1.16 4.77
CA PHE A 216 17.15 0.12 4.39
C PHE A 216 18.18 0.60 5.42
N VAL A 217 17.83 0.51 6.72
CA VAL A 217 18.74 0.89 7.81
C VAL A 217 19.97 -0.01 7.88
N GLN A 218 19.83 -1.32 7.65
CA GLN A 218 20.99 -2.23 7.65
C GLN A 218 22.06 -1.85 6.63
N GLU A 219 21.65 -1.34 5.48
CA GLU A 219 22.52 -0.89 4.39
C GLU A 219 23.13 0.49 4.59
N LEU A 220 22.60 1.29 5.55
CA LEU A 220 23.22 2.58 5.87
C LEU A 220 24.64 2.37 6.42
N PRO A 221 25.61 3.22 6.05
CA PRO A 221 26.94 3.19 6.65
C PRO A 221 26.86 3.46 8.16
N ALA A 222 27.75 2.81 8.93
CA ALA A 222 27.83 3.03 10.40
C ALA A 222 28.21 4.48 10.72
N PHE A 223 29.13 5.06 9.91
CA PHE A 223 29.57 6.45 9.99
C PHE A 223 29.64 6.97 8.56
N GLY A 224 29.13 8.15 8.29
CA GLY A 224 29.19 8.70 6.94
C GLY A 224 28.37 9.97 6.72
N ALA A 225 28.34 10.40 5.48
CA ALA A 225 27.57 11.55 5.05
C ALA A 225 26.08 11.35 5.35
N PRO A 226 25.32 12.44 5.54
CA PRO A 226 23.88 12.38 5.61
C PRO A 226 23.34 11.62 4.39
N ALA A 227 22.39 10.73 4.61
CA ALA A 227 21.72 10.03 3.53
C ALA A 227 20.26 10.50 3.48
N ALA A 228 19.72 10.67 2.28
CA ALA A 228 18.31 10.93 2.07
C ALA A 228 17.66 9.71 1.41
N VAL A 229 16.46 9.39 1.84
CA VAL A 229 15.61 8.35 1.25
C VAL A 229 14.25 8.94 0.95
N ALA A 230 13.74 8.69 -0.25
CA ALA A 230 12.36 8.95 -0.56
C ALA A 230 11.49 7.70 -0.31
N VAL A 231 10.25 7.91 0.11
CA VAL A 231 9.24 6.89 0.21
C VAL A 231 8.10 7.28 -0.71
N MET A 232 7.92 6.56 -1.80
CA MET A 232 6.74 6.68 -2.65
C MET A 232 5.70 5.69 -2.15
N ALA A 233 4.58 6.19 -1.65
CA ALA A 233 3.54 5.35 -1.06
C ALA A 233 2.15 5.95 -1.32
N THR A 234 1.08 5.24 -0.94
CA THR A 234 -0.26 5.84 -0.97
C THR A 234 -0.35 7.02 0.02
N ALA A 235 -1.23 7.98 -0.25
CA ALA A 235 -1.48 9.11 0.64
C ALA A 235 -1.76 8.64 2.09
N GLY A 236 -2.54 7.56 2.26
CA GLY A 236 -2.81 6.97 3.58
C GLY A 236 -1.57 6.43 4.28
N THR A 237 -0.71 5.72 3.56
CA THR A 237 0.56 5.22 4.13
C THR A 237 1.45 6.38 4.59
N CYS A 238 1.57 7.43 3.78
CA CYS A 238 2.36 8.61 4.14
C CYS A 238 1.75 9.35 5.34
N SER A 239 0.44 9.56 5.37
CA SER A 239 -0.27 10.24 6.48
C SER A 239 -0.11 9.52 7.81
N SER A 240 0.01 8.18 7.81
CA SER A 240 0.25 7.41 9.03
C SER A 240 1.64 7.67 9.65
N GLY A 241 2.59 8.16 8.86
CA GLY A 241 3.99 8.29 9.26
C GLY A 241 4.68 6.96 9.57
N ALA A 242 4.16 5.84 9.05
CA ALA A 242 4.64 4.50 9.39
C ALA A 242 6.10 4.28 8.98
N TYR A 243 6.49 4.66 7.76
CA TYR A 243 7.88 4.55 7.31
C TYR A 243 8.86 5.40 8.11
N PRO A 244 8.65 6.71 8.32
CA PRO A 244 9.53 7.50 9.18
C PRO A 244 9.66 6.96 10.59
N LYS A 245 8.58 6.46 11.19
CA LYS A 245 8.60 5.83 12.52
C LYS A 245 9.39 4.53 12.52
N ALA A 246 9.18 3.65 11.53
CA ALA A 246 9.87 2.38 11.40
C ALA A 246 11.38 2.59 11.15
N ILE A 247 11.75 3.49 10.24
CA ILE A 247 13.15 3.84 9.95
C ILE A 247 13.84 4.43 11.19
N ARG A 248 13.17 5.33 11.91
CA ARG A 248 13.71 5.90 13.16
C ARG A 248 13.96 4.83 14.21
N LYS A 249 13.00 3.92 14.39
CA LYS A 249 13.13 2.78 15.32
C LYS A 249 14.28 1.87 14.93
N ALA A 250 14.36 1.48 13.66
CA ALA A 250 15.42 0.61 13.15
C ALA A 250 16.81 1.26 13.27
N ALA A 251 16.94 2.55 12.93
CA ALA A 251 18.19 3.31 13.07
C ALA A 251 18.64 3.39 14.53
N GLY A 252 17.70 3.66 15.45
CA GLY A 252 17.99 3.68 16.90
C GLY A 252 18.50 2.32 17.42
N LEU A 253 17.85 1.21 17.03
CA LEU A 253 18.26 -0.13 17.40
C LEU A 253 19.62 -0.52 16.80
N ALA A 254 19.93 -0.05 15.60
CA ALA A 254 21.20 -0.31 14.92
C ALA A 254 22.32 0.66 15.31
N GLY A 255 22.06 1.66 16.15
CA GLY A 255 23.03 2.71 16.50
C GLY A 255 23.50 3.54 15.30
N LYS A 256 22.65 3.70 14.27
CA LYS A 256 22.97 4.41 13.05
C LYS A 256 22.39 5.83 13.05
N ARG A 257 23.02 6.73 12.29
CA ARG A 257 22.50 8.08 12.11
C ARG A 257 21.15 8.01 11.40
N LEU A 258 20.19 8.81 11.86
CA LEU A 258 18.88 8.94 11.23
C LEU A 258 19.02 9.62 9.86
N PRO A 259 18.57 8.99 8.77
CA PRO A 259 18.54 9.61 7.45
C PRO A 259 17.43 10.66 7.35
N THR A 260 17.56 11.57 6.37
CA THR A 260 16.45 12.41 5.93
C THR A 260 15.45 11.54 5.20
N VAL A 261 14.20 11.50 5.67
CA VAL A 261 13.11 10.72 5.06
C VAL A 261 12.12 11.68 4.41
N TRP A 262 12.00 11.61 3.10
CA TRP A 262 11.00 12.36 2.33
C TRP A 262 9.89 11.44 1.88
N GLN A 263 8.61 11.84 2.03
CA GLN A 263 7.47 11.03 1.64
C GLN A 263 6.68 11.68 0.51
N GLN A 264 6.37 10.90 -0.54
CA GLN A 264 5.43 11.24 -1.59
C GLN A 264 4.18 10.38 -1.45
N GLY A 265 3.08 11.03 -1.11
CA GLY A 265 1.77 10.37 -0.98
C GLY A 265 1.01 10.40 -2.30
N SER A 266 0.91 9.26 -2.95
CA SER A 266 0.21 9.10 -4.23
C SER A 266 -1.29 9.00 -4.06
N ILE A 267 -2.01 9.69 -4.95
CA ILE A 267 -3.45 9.56 -5.14
C ILE A 267 -3.69 9.07 -6.57
N GLY A 268 -4.14 7.82 -6.70
CA GLY A 268 -4.61 7.24 -7.96
C GLY A 268 -3.62 6.37 -8.72
N LEU A 269 -2.29 6.44 -8.50
CA LEU A 269 -1.34 5.62 -9.26
C LEU A 269 -1.63 4.11 -9.11
N ALA A 270 -1.94 3.62 -7.92
CA ALA A 270 -2.30 2.22 -7.71
C ALA A 270 -3.55 1.83 -8.51
N GLY A 271 -4.61 2.66 -8.44
CA GLY A 271 -5.83 2.44 -9.22
C GLY A 271 -5.60 2.54 -10.73
N ALA A 272 -4.74 3.46 -11.16
CA ALA A 272 -4.37 3.58 -12.58
C ALA A 272 -3.64 2.34 -13.09
N ILE A 273 -2.73 1.77 -12.30
CA ILE A 273 -2.02 0.52 -12.64
C ILE A 273 -3.00 -0.65 -12.79
N GLU A 274 -4.03 -0.72 -11.95
CA GLU A 274 -5.08 -1.73 -12.06
C GLU A 274 -6.09 -1.45 -13.19
N GLY A 275 -6.05 -0.27 -13.81
CA GLY A 275 -7.02 0.11 -14.83
C GLY A 275 -8.39 0.49 -14.27
N ASN A 276 -8.45 0.98 -13.02
CA ASN A 276 -9.69 1.43 -12.41
C ASN A 276 -10.23 2.69 -13.10
N SER A 277 -11.51 2.66 -13.50
CA SER A 277 -12.19 3.70 -14.29
C SER A 277 -12.21 5.07 -13.61
N SER A 278 -12.14 5.14 -12.29
CA SER A 278 -12.04 6.43 -11.57
C SER A 278 -10.68 7.12 -11.73
N PHE A 279 -9.68 6.47 -12.32
CA PHE A 279 -8.33 7.01 -12.49
C PHE A 279 -7.84 7.01 -13.94
N VAL A 280 -8.21 6.01 -14.74
CA VAL A 280 -7.84 5.90 -16.16
C VAL A 280 -9.03 5.38 -16.96
N ARG A 281 -9.11 5.76 -18.24
CA ARG A 281 -10.11 5.18 -19.13
C ARG A 281 -9.77 3.71 -19.40
N VAL A 282 -10.76 2.86 -19.21
CA VAL A 282 -10.73 1.47 -19.65
C VAL A 282 -11.47 1.41 -20.99
N GLY A 283 -10.76 1.22 -22.08
CA GLY A 283 -11.38 1.08 -23.40
C GLY A 283 -10.38 0.72 -24.48
N ASP A 284 -10.85 0.08 -25.54
CA ASP A 284 -10.07 -0.26 -26.73
C ASP A 284 -9.33 0.97 -27.27
N LYS A 285 -8.13 0.74 -27.79
CA LYS A 285 -7.25 1.75 -28.40
C LYS A 285 -7.91 2.53 -29.56
N ASP A 286 -9.08 2.08 -30.03
CA ASP A 286 -9.86 2.63 -31.13
C ASP A 286 -11.19 3.28 -30.69
N ALA A 287 -11.50 3.36 -29.38
CA ALA A 287 -12.67 4.11 -28.92
C ALA A 287 -12.40 5.60 -29.06
N GLU A 288 -13.15 6.27 -29.96
CA GLU A 288 -13.21 7.72 -30.05
C GLU A 288 -13.38 8.33 -28.66
N ALA A 289 -12.81 9.52 -28.47
CA ALA A 289 -12.74 10.25 -27.21
C ALA A 289 -14.06 10.20 -26.39
N GLY A 290 -14.27 9.09 -25.67
CA GLY A 290 -15.40 8.91 -24.76
C GLY A 290 -15.26 9.86 -23.56
N GLU A 291 -16.38 10.31 -23.02
CA GLU A 291 -16.42 11.17 -21.83
C GLU A 291 -15.66 10.54 -20.66
N GLN A 292 -14.89 11.35 -19.95
CA GLN A 292 -14.26 10.95 -18.69
C GLN A 292 -15.35 10.54 -17.70
N PRO A 293 -15.09 9.55 -16.82
CA PRO A 293 -15.99 9.25 -15.72
C PRO A 293 -16.33 10.54 -14.96
N SER A 294 -17.59 10.73 -14.63
CA SER A 294 -18.06 11.89 -13.84
C SER A 294 -17.44 11.93 -12.43
N ASP A 295 -16.87 10.82 -11.98
CA ASP A 295 -16.28 10.58 -10.66
C ASP A 295 -14.74 10.46 -10.67
N TYR A 296 -14.05 11.12 -11.62
CA TYR A 296 -12.58 11.11 -11.65
C TYR A 296 -11.97 11.59 -10.34
N GLN A 297 -11.08 10.79 -9.76
CA GLN A 297 -10.46 11.00 -8.45
C GLN A 297 -8.94 11.22 -8.50
N GLY A 298 -8.36 11.16 -9.67
CA GLY A 298 -6.91 11.30 -9.87
C GLY A 298 -6.41 12.74 -9.86
N PRO A 299 -5.12 12.96 -10.11
CA PRO A 299 -4.53 14.29 -10.22
C PRO A 299 -5.16 15.11 -11.35
N SER A 300 -5.56 16.34 -11.00
CA SER A 300 -6.08 17.33 -11.96
C SER A 300 -5.77 18.75 -11.47
N ILE A 301 -5.98 19.75 -12.30
CA ILE A 301 -5.72 21.14 -11.91
C ILE A 301 -6.63 21.60 -10.77
N ASP A 302 -7.85 21.11 -10.73
CA ASP A 302 -8.88 21.46 -9.75
C ASP A 302 -8.95 20.51 -8.55
N ASN A 303 -8.18 19.42 -8.54
CA ASN A 303 -8.12 18.51 -7.40
C ASN A 303 -7.24 19.05 -6.28
N ALA A 304 -7.84 19.64 -5.26
CA ALA A 304 -7.11 20.20 -4.11
C ALA A 304 -6.21 19.18 -3.36
N LYS A 305 -6.50 17.87 -3.47
CA LYS A 305 -5.70 16.81 -2.83
C LYS A 305 -4.51 16.36 -3.67
N ALA A 306 -4.60 16.51 -4.99
CA ALA A 306 -3.57 16.11 -5.94
C ALA A 306 -3.54 17.13 -7.11
N PRO A 307 -3.15 18.38 -6.86
CA PRO A 307 -3.18 19.42 -7.89
C PRO A 307 -2.08 19.22 -8.92
N ILE A 308 -2.41 19.38 -10.20
CA ILE A 308 -1.42 19.53 -11.25
C ILE A 308 -0.97 21.00 -11.26
N ASP A 309 0.28 21.25 -10.92
CA ASP A 309 0.89 22.59 -10.97
C ASP A 309 1.29 22.92 -12.42
N ILE A 310 0.55 23.81 -13.08
CA ILE A 310 0.81 24.19 -14.48
C ILE A 310 2.22 24.78 -14.66
N SER A 311 2.76 25.43 -13.64
CA SER A 311 4.13 26.00 -13.72
C SER A 311 5.20 24.92 -13.90
N LEU A 312 4.88 23.66 -13.54
CA LEU A 312 5.74 22.50 -13.70
C LEU A 312 5.47 21.71 -14.99
N SER A 313 4.64 22.20 -15.90
CA SER A 313 4.22 21.45 -17.09
C SER A 313 5.40 20.92 -17.91
N SER A 314 6.46 21.71 -18.09
CA SER A 314 7.69 21.28 -18.78
C SER A 314 8.49 20.25 -17.97
N ALA A 315 8.51 20.36 -16.65
CA ALA A 315 9.17 19.42 -15.76
C ALA A 315 8.42 18.07 -15.70
N TYR A 316 7.09 18.09 -15.66
CA TYR A 316 6.29 16.85 -15.78
C TYR A 316 6.59 16.16 -17.12
N GLY A 317 6.63 16.91 -18.22
CA GLY A 317 6.84 16.37 -19.55
C GLY A 317 5.78 15.34 -19.93
N PHE A 318 4.51 15.60 -19.59
CA PHE A 318 3.39 14.69 -19.84
C PHE A 318 3.29 14.30 -21.31
N GLU A 319 2.94 13.05 -21.56
CA GLU A 319 2.54 12.59 -22.89
C GLU A 319 1.12 13.07 -23.17
N LEU A 320 0.92 13.80 -24.26
CA LEU A 320 -0.37 14.39 -24.61
C LEU A 320 -1.47 13.33 -24.79
N ALA A 321 -1.15 12.19 -25.37
CA ALA A 321 -2.08 11.07 -25.51
C ALA A 321 -2.56 10.49 -24.16
N GLY A 322 -1.81 10.73 -23.09
CA GLY A 322 -2.14 10.30 -21.72
C GLY A 322 -2.80 11.41 -20.87
N LEU A 323 -3.23 12.51 -21.48
CA LEU A 323 -4.00 13.58 -20.85
C LEU A 323 -5.40 13.62 -21.44
N ALA A 324 -6.39 13.92 -20.59
CA ALA A 324 -7.75 14.21 -21.02
C ALA A 324 -8.09 15.69 -20.76
N GLY A 325 -9.01 16.25 -21.53
CA GLY A 325 -9.46 17.64 -21.39
C GLY A 325 -8.57 18.69 -22.05
N ILE A 326 -7.66 18.28 -22.94
CA ILE A 326 -6.69 19.18 -23.62
C ILE A 326 -7.42 20.13 -24.60
N GLU A 327 -8.51 19.67 -25.23
CA GLU A 327 -9.18 20.40 -26.29
C GLU A 327 -9.99 21.61 -25.78
N GLU A 328 -10.35 21.63 -24.51
CA GLU A 328 -11.28 22.62 -23.94
C GLU A 328 -10.60 23.72 -23.13
N ASN A 329 -9.44 23.51 -22.56
CA ASN A 329 -8.62 24.49 -21.81
C ASN A 329 -7.59 23.73 -20.95
N PRO A 330 -6.36 24.26 -20.68
CA PRO A 330 -5.46 23.66 -19.70
C PRO A 330 -6.07 23.52 -18.30
N ILE A 331 -7.16 24.20 -18.00
CA ILE A 331 -7.91 24.12 -16.73
C ILE A 331 -8.50 22.71 -16.45
N SER A 332 -8.65 21.85 -17.46
CA SER A 332 -9.28 20.53 -17.29
C SER A 332 -8.32 19.35 -17.41
N TRP A 333 -7.01 19.57 -17.31
CA TRP A 333 -6.05 18.46 -17.41
C TRP A 333 -6.32 17.40 -16.35
N ARG A 334 -6.48 16.17 -16.81
CA ARG A 334 -6.63 14.96 -16.01
C ARG A 334 -5.69 13.90 -16.55
N LEU A 335 -5.03 13.17 -15.66
CA LEU A 335 -4.14 12.09 -16.07
C LEU A 335 -4.97 10.88 -16.53
N ASN A 336 -4.58 10.29 -17.66
CA ASN A 336 -5.27 9.15 -18.25
C ASN A 336 -4.33 8.03 -18.70
N SER A 337 -3.11 8.01 -18.19
CA SER A 337 -2.16 6.93 -18.44
C SER A 337 -1.26 6.71 -17.23
N VAL A 338 -0.86 5.47 -16.99
CA VAL A 338 0.08 5.10 -15.91
C VAL A 338 1.38 5.87 -16.05
N GLU A 339 1.88 6.07 -17.29
CA GLU A 339 3.07 6.87 -17.55
C GLU A 339 2.96 8.30 -17.00
N ASN A 340 1.85 8.99 -17.28
CA ASN A 340 1.64 10.35 -16.78
C ASN A 340 1.45 10.39 -15.26
N TYR A 341 0.84 9.36 -14.65
CA TYR A 341 0.81 9.23 -13.20
C TYR A 341 2.22 9.12 -12.62
N VAL A 342 3.09 8.29 -13.17
CA VAL A 342 4.48 8.17 -12.70
C VAL A 342 5.23 9.49 -12.87
N ARG A 343 5.07 10.19 -14.01
CA ARG A 343 5.67 11.51 -14.27
C ARG A 343 5.22 12.54 -13.24
N TYR A 344 3.93 12.57 -12.94
CA TYR A 344 3.35 13.41 -11.90
C TYR A 344 3.96 13.13 -10.53
N GLU A 345 3.95 11.88 -10.10
CA GLU A 345 4.41 11.48 -8.77
C GLU A 345 5.91 11.78 -8.57
N VAL A 346 6.74 11.42 -9.55
CA VAL A 346 8.20 11.64 -9.45
C VAL A 346 8.52 13.13 -9.47
N THR A 347 7.87 13.92 -10.35
CA THR A 347 8.12 15.35 -10.43
C THR A 347 7.62 16.08 -9.18
N THR A 348 6.42 15.75 -8.70
CA THR A 348 5.85 16.36 -7.48
C THR A 348 6.70 16.01 -6.25
N MET A 349 7.20 14.78 -6.16
CA MET A 349 8.12 14.35 -5.11
C MET A 349 9.38 15.19 -5.09
N MET A 350 10.03 15.33 -6.23
CA MET A 350 11.30 16.05 -6.32
C MET A 350 11.13 17.56 -6.16
N GLU A 351 10.05 18.13 -6.64
CA GLU A 351 9.73 19.54 -6.44
C GLU A 351 9.42 19.85 -4.97
N GLY A 352 8.65 18.99 -4.31
CA GLY A 352 8.41 19.10 -2.87
C GLY A 352 9.71 19.00 -2.06
N TYR A 353 10.57 18.04 -2.41
CA TYR A 353 11.89 17.87 -1.79
C TYR A 353 12.77 19.10 -1.99
N ARG A 354 12.83 19.66 -3.21
CA ARG A 354 13.53 20.89 -3.51
C ARG A 354 13.03 22.09 -2.71
N LYS A 355 11.69 22.27 -2.65
CA LYS A 355 11.03 23.35 -1.90
C LYS A 355 11.23 23.25 -0.39
N SER A 356 11.52 22.06 0.13
CA SER A 356 11.84 21.88 1.56
C SER A 356 13.21 22.44 1.98
N GLY A 357 14.04 22.85 1.01
CA GLY A 357 15.41 23.32 1.26
C GLY A 357 16.39 22.18 1.54
N ALA A 358 16.03 20.94 1.25
CA ALA A 358 16.92 19.79 1.39
C ALA A 358 18.12 19.91 0.42
N THR A 359 19.26 19.42 0.86
CA THR A 359 20.54 19.48 0.10
C THR A 359 21.14 18.09 -0.12
N GLU A 360 20.73 17.08 0.64
CA GLU A 360 21.24 15.73 0.45
C GLU A 360 20.58 15.09 -0.78
N PRO A 361 21.35 14.45 -1.69
CA PRO A 361 20.75 13.77 -2.82
C PRO A 361 19.99 12.51 -2.39
N ILE A 362 18.81 12.31 -3.00
CA ILE A 362 18.06 11.05 -2.85
C ILE A 362 18.78 9.97 -3.67
N GLY A 363 19.34 8.98 -2.99
CA GLY A 363 19.99 7.83 -3.60
C GLY A 363 19.17 6.55 -3.51
N LYS A 364 18.13 6.53 -2.66
CA LYS A 364 17.26 5.37 -2.49
C LYS A 364 15.79 5.81 -2.47
N VAL A 365 14.93 5.00 -3.09
CA VAL A 365 13.48 5.19 -3.07
C VAL A 365 12.81 3.90 -2.62
N ILE A 366 12.09 3.94 -1.49
CA ILE A 366 11.28 2.83 -1.02
C ILE A 366 9.93 2.86 -1.75
N LEU A 367 9.58 1.75 -2.38
CA LEU A 367 8.30 1.56 -3.07
C LEU A 367 7.24 1.10 -2.05
N GLY A 368 6.69 2.06 -1.32
CA GLY A 368 5.74 1.85 -0.22
C GLY A 368 4.30 1.56 -0.67
N CYS A 369 4.13 0.94 -1.83
CA CYS A 369 2.87 0.40 -2.35
C CYS A 369 3.17 -0.82 -3.20
N THR A 370 2.38 -1.88 -3.05
CA THR A 370 2.53 -3.16 -3.76
C THR A 370 2.39 -3.05 -5.28
N HIS A 371 1.77 -2.00 -5.78
CA HIS A 371 1.63 -1.72 -7.21
C HIS A 371 2.87 -1.08 -7.83
N PHE A 372 3.62 -0.29 -7.06
CA PHE A 372 4.71 0.52 -7.61
C PHE A 372 5.89 -0.29 -8.15
N PRO A 373 6.22 -1.49 -7.65
CA PRO A 373 7.22 -2.35 -8.27
C PRO A 373 6.95 -2.69 -9.74
N PHE A 374 5.69 -2.71 -10.17
CA PHE A 374 5.34 -2.87 -11.60
C PHE A 374 5.91 -1.76 -12.48
N GLU A 375 6.05 -0.55 -11.91
CA GLU A 375 6.47 0.66 -12.60
C GLU A 375 7.93 1.05 -12.30
N SER A 376 8.71 0.17 -11.70
CA SER A 376 10.10 0.42 -11.30
C SER A 376 10.94 1.03 -12.42
N LYS A 377 10.83 0.51 -13.64
CA LYS A 377 11.55 1.01 -14.80
C LYS A 377 11.17 2.47 -15.11
N ARG A 378 9.87 2.77 -15.17
CA ARG A 378 9.37 4.13 -15.45
C ARG A 378 9.74 5.12 -14.34
N ILE A 379 9.73 4.69 -13.08
CA ILE A 379 10.17 5.53 -11.95
C ILE A 379 11.63 5.91 -12.11
N LEU A 380 12.52 4.96 -12.39
CA LEU A 380 13.96 5.25 -12.61
C LEU A 380 14.19 6.13 -13.84
N GLU A 381 13.52 5.86 -14.95
CA GLU A 381 13.62 6.68 -16.18
C GLU A 381 13.20 8.13 -15.93
N ASN A 382 12.12 8.34 -15.15
CA ASN A 382 11.65 9.68 -14.82
C ASN A 382 12.54 10.41 -13.81
N LEU A 383 13.14 9.71 -12.84
CA LEU A 383 14.15 10.28 -11.96
C LEU A 383 15.38 10.73 -12.75
N SER A 384 15.87 9.89 -13.68
CA SER A 384 17.00 10.24 -14.56
C SER A 384 16.66 11.45 -15.46
N ARG A 385 15.47 11.45 -16.07
CA ARG A 385 14.97 12.56 -16.88
C ARG A 385 14.93 13.86 -16.09
N LEU A 386 14.42 13.86 -14.86
CA LEU A 386 14.37 15.05 -14.00
C LEU A 386 15.76 15.52 -13.59
N ARG A 387 16.68 14.62 -13.30
CA ARG A 387 18.05 14.97 -12.95
C ARG A 387 18.72 15.79 -14.07
N ASP A 388 18.43 15.46 -15.34
CA ASP A 388 18.97 16.14 -16.51
C ASP A 388 18.07 17.28 -17.03
N TYR A 389 16.89 17.46 -16.41
CA TYR A 389 15.95 18.51 -16.82
C TYR A 389 16.56 19.90 -16.69
N ARG A 390 16.28 20.73 -17.70
CA ARG A 390 16.63 22.17 -17.71
C ARG A 390 15.36 22.99 -17.78
N ASP A 391 15.26 23.96 -16.91
CA ASP A 391 14.19 24.96 -16.96
C ASP A 391 14.38 25.97 -18.09
N THR A 392 13.48 26.93 -18.17
CA THR A 392 13.52 27.99 -19.21
C THR A 392 14.74 28.91 -19.13
N GLU A 393 15.40 28.94 -17.98
CA GLU A 393 16.64 29.69 -17.74
C GLU A 393 17.91 28.83 -17.96
N GLY A 394 17.72 27.56 -18.33
CA GLY A 394 18.80 26.58 -18.55
C GLY A 394 19.36 25.98 -17.26
N GLN A 395 18.78 26.29 -16.09
CA GLN A 395 19.20 25.73 -14.81
C GLN A 395 18.74 24.25 -14.69
N GLN A 396 19.47 23.48 -13.89
CA GLN A 396 19.15 22.08 -13.59
C GLN A 396 18.69 21.94 -12.11
N PRO A 397 17.44 22.29 -11.79
CA PRO A 397 17.00 22.45 -10.39
C PRO A 397 16.99 21.17 -9.58
N TYR A 398 17.03 20.00 -10.21
CA TYR A 398 16.99 18.70 -9.55
C TYR A 398 18.32 17.94 -9.56
N ARG A 399 19.34 18.44 -10.28
CA ARG A 399 20.60 17.72 -10.52
C ARG A 399 21.30 17.28 -9.24
N GLU A 400 21.44 18.19 -8.29
CA GLU A 400 22.14 17.94 -7.03
C GLU A 400 21.24 17.22 -5.99
N LEU A 401 19.93 17.08 -6.26
CA LEU A 401 18.96 16.45 -5.37
C LEU A 401 18.68 15.00 -5.73
N ILE A 402 19.14 14.54 -6.88
CA ILE A 402 18.99 13.15 -7.35
C ILE A 402 20.37 12.56 -7.56
N SER A 403 20.69 11.46 -6.91
CA SER A 403 21.95 10.75 -7.09
C SER A 403 22.14 10.27 -8.53
N ASP A 404 23.38 10.10 -8.96
CA ASP A 404 23.72 9.54 -10.28
C ASP A 404 23.12 8.14 -10.47
N GLN A 405 23.07 7.37 -9.40
CA GLN A 405 22.41 6.07 -9.34
C GLN A 405 21.39 6.08 -8.21
N VAL A 406 20.14 5.84 -8.55
CA VAL A 406 19.05 5.68 -7.59
C VAL A 406 18.70 4.21 -7.52
N GLU A 407 18.66 3.68 -6.31
CA GLU A 407 18.21 2.32 -6.02
C GLU A 407 16.75 2.33 -5.58
N LEU A 408 15.93 1.46 -6.16
CA LEU A 408 14.58 1.21 -5.71
C LEU A 408 14.58 0.06 -4.71
N ILE A 409 13.98 0.28 -3.54
CA ILE A 409 13.80 -0.74 -2.52
C ILE A 409 12.38 -1.27 -2.61
N ASP A 410 12.24 -2.54 -2.99
CA ASP A 410 10.99 -3.29 -2.92
C ASP A 410 10.90 -3.99 -1.55
N PRO A 411 9.94 -3.60 -0.69
CA PRO A 411 9.78 -4.24 0.62
C PRO A 411 9.43 -5.73 0.57
N GLY A 412 8.95 -6.25 -0.55
CA GLY A 412 8.55 -7.65 -0.70
C GLY A 412 9.68 -8.65 -0.41
N GLN A 413 10.87 -8.44 -0.99
CA GLN A 413 12.04 -9.28 -0.76
C GLN A 413 12.45 -9.34 0.73
N LEU A 414 12.32 -8.22 1.39
CA LEU A 414 12.71 -8.04 2.78
C LEU A 414 11.71 -8.70 3.72
N THR A 415 10.44 -8.65 3.33
CA THR A 415 9.34 -9.34 4.00
C THR A 415 9.52 -10.85 3.92
N ALA A 416 9.90 -11.38 2.76
CA ALA A 416 10.23 -12.79 2.58
C ALA A 416 11.37 -13.22 3.51
N LYS A 417 12.45 -12.44 3.56
CA LYS A 417 13.60 -12.69 4.45
C LYS A 417 13.21 -12.66 5.93
N GLN A 418 12.37 -11.71 6.33
CA GLN A 418 11.91 -11.62 7.72
C GLN A 418 11.00 -12.79 8.09
N LEU A 419 10.06 -13.16 7.21
CA LEU A 419 9.18 -14.31 7.39
C LEU A 419 9.98 -15.61 7.53
N TYR A 420 10.92 -15.86 6.63
CA TYR A 420 11.80 -17.03 6.68
C TYR A 420 12.50 -17.17 8.02
N ARG A 421 13.13 -16.09 8.50
CA ARG A 421 13.82 -16.07 9.79
C ARG A 421 12.88 -16.34 10.98
N GLN A 422 11.64 -15.82 10.93
CA GLN A 422 10.66 -16.05 12.00
C GLN A 422 10.16 -17.49 11.99
N LEU A 423 9.80 -18.04 10.83
CA LEU A 423 9.37 -19.44 10.69
C LEU A 423 10.48 -20.41 11.10
N LEU A 424 11.72 -20.12 10.73
CA LEU A 424 12.88 -20.94 11.14
C LEU A 424 13.06 -20.92 12.67
N ARG A 425 13.01 -19.71 13.28
CA ARG A 425 13.18 -19.55 14.75
C ARG A 425 12.07 -20.24 15.54
N THR A 426 10.84 -20.22 15.04
CA THR A 426 9.69 -20.87 15.70
C THR A 426 9.53 -22.34 15.31
N ARG A 427 10.43 -22.90 14.48
CA ARG A 427 10.37 -24.27 13.96
C ARG A 427 9.10 -24.57 13.15
N GLN A 428 8.50 -23.56 12.52
CA GLN A 428 7.31 -23.70 11.69
C GLN A 428 7.63 -23.77 10.19
N LEU A 429 8.88 -23.55 9.78
CA LEU A 429 9.30 -23.69 8.39
C LEU A 429 9.36 -25.16 7.98
N ILE A 430 8.67 -25.50 6.88
CA ILE A 430 8.75 -26.84 6.29
C ILE A 430 10.05 -26.93 5.47
N ARG A 431 10.99 -27.73 5.95
CA ARG A 431 12.31 -27.94 5.33
C ARG A 431 12.34 -29.29 4.62
N GLY A 432 13.20 -29.40 3.63
CA GLY A 432 13.51 -30.67 2.96
C GLY A 432 13.77 -30.47 1.48
N ASN A 433 14.60 -31.37 0.91
CA ASN A 433 14.92 -31.41 -0.51
C ASN A 433 14.04 -32.41 -1.28
N ALA A 434 12.89 -32.81 -0.70
CA ALA A 434 11.95 -33.66 -1.41
C ALA A 434 11.54 -32.97 -2.73
N LYS A 435 11.37 -33.76 -3.82
CA LYS A 435 10.78 -33.23 -5.06
C LYS A 435 9.48 -32.52 -4.66
N ALA A 436 9.43 -31.22 -4.93
CA ALA A 436 8.29 -30.41 -4.57
C ALA A 436 7.01 -31.03 -5.16
N GLU A 437 6.06 -31.37 -4.30
CA GLU A 437 4.67 -31.48 -4.71
C GLU A 437 4.27 -30.15 -5.35
N PRO A 438 3.34 -30.14 -6.31
CA PRO A 438 2.85 -28.88 -6.88
C PRO A 438 2.46 -27.91 -5.77
N LYS A 439 2.97 -26.69 -5.83
CA LYS A 439 2.66 -25.68 -4.80
C LYS A 439 1.15 -25.50 -4.70
N VAL A 440 0.59 -25.72 -3.52
CA VAL A 440 -0.83 -25.45 -3.27
C VAL A 440 -0.97 -23.98 -2.94
N ILE A 441 -1.49 -23.21 -3.89
CA ILE A 441 -1.77 -21.79 -3.76
C ILE A 441 -3.26 -21.59 -3.96
N GLN A 442 -3.92 -21.04 -2.96
CA GLN A 442 -5.33 -20.68 -3.04
C GLN A 442 -5.42 -19.15 -3.03
N ILE A 443 -6.01 -18.57 -4.06
CA ILE A 443 -6.11 -17.12 -4.23
C ILE A 443 -7.58 -16.74 -4.17
N TYR A 444 -7.90 -15.76 -3.34
CA TYR A 444 -9.25 -15.27 -3.12
C TYR A 444 -9.33 -13.76 -3.31
N LEU A 445 -10.50 -13.29 -3.76
CA LEU A 445 -10.84 -11.86 -3.79
C LEU A 445 -12.15 -11.62 -3.04
N SER A 446 -12.25 -10.45 -2.42
CA SER A 446 -13.54 -9.95 -1.96
C SER A 446 -14.31 -9.33 -3.14
N VAL A 447 -15.62 -9.54 -3.13
CA VAL A 447 -16.58 -8.95 -4.06
C VAL A 447 -17.77 -8.41 -3.26
N PRO A 448 -18.54 -7.42 -3.78
CA PRO A 448 -19.75 -6.96 -3.12
C PRO A 448 -20.73 -8.10 -2.82
N GLY A 449 -21.19 -8.15 -1.59
CA GLY A 449 -22.16 -9.15 -1.13
C GLY A 449 -23.55 -8.96 -1.77
N PRO A 450 -24.43 -9.98 -1.79
CA PRO A 450 -25.71 -9.91 -2.45
C PRO A 450 -26.70 -8.95 -1.78
N ALA A 451 -26.48 -8.60 -0.51
CA ALA A 451 -27.28 -7.61 0.20
C ALA A 451 -27.03 -6.17 -0.26
N VAL A 452 -25.90 -5.92 -0.93
CA VAL A 452 -25.55 -4.59 -1.45
C VAL A 452 -26.39 -4.28 -2.68
N GLN A 453 -27.08 -3.14 -2.66
CA GLN A 453 -28.01 -2.73 -3.71
C GLN A 453 -27.26 -2.43 -5.03
N SER A 454 -27.95 -2.55 -6.15
CA SER A 454 -27.35 -2.29 -7.46
C SER A 454 -26.87 -0.84 -7.62
N MET A 455 -27.55 0.13 -6.99
CA MET A 455 -27.15 1.54 -6.98
C MET A 455 -25.85 1.82 -6.23
N ASP A 456 -25.45 0.94 -5.33
CA ASP A 456 -24.22 1.01 -4.54
C ASP A 456 -23.05 0.29 -5.22
N ARG A 457 -23.26 -0.21 -6.46
CA ARG A 457 -22.26 -0.91 -7.27
C ARG A 457 -21.87 -0.10 -8.48
N THR A 458 -20.61 -0.15 -8.82
CA THR A 458 -20.05 0.38 -10.06
C THR A 458 -20.36 -0.55 -11.25
N LEU A 459 -20.19 -0.05 -12.48
CA LEU A 459 -20.43 -0.86 -13.70
C LEU A 459 -19.50 -2.06 -13.81
N ASP A 460 -18.30 -1.97 -13.26
CA ASP A 460 -17.32 -3.04 -13.17
C ASP A 460 -17.55 -4.00 -11.98
N GLY A 461 -18.66 -3.78 -11.24
CA GLY A 461 -19.11 -4.64 -10.15
C GLY A 461 -18.46 -4.37 -8.78
N GLY A 462 -17.68 -3.29 -8.63
CA GLY A 462 -17.13 -2.82 -7.37
C GLY A 462 -18.16 -2.08 -6.50
N PHE A 463 -17.72 -1.49 -5.39
CA PHE A 463 -18.53 -0.54 -4.61
C PHE A 463 -18.41 0.87 -5.18
N THR A 464 -19.53 1.63 -5.17
CA THR A 464 -19.46 3.08 -5.36
C THR A 464 -18.68 3.75 -4.24
N SER A 465 -18.13 4.94 -4.49
CA SER A 465 -17.38 5.69 -3.46
C SER A 465 -18.27 6.06 -2.29
N GLU A 466 -19.54 6.43 -2.55
CA GLU A 466 -20.53 6.76 -1.53
C GLU A 466 -20.76 5.58 -0.59
N PHE A 467 -21.01 4.39 -1.12
CA PHE A 467 -21.21 3.21 -0.29
C PHE A 467 -19.92 2.84 0.44
N LYS A 468 -18.78 2.78 -0.27
CA LYS A 468 -17.48 2.38 0.27
C LYS A 468 -17.08 3.20 1.49
N TYR A 469 -17.13 4.52 1.38
CA TYR A 469 -16.70 5.45 2.42
C TYR A 469 -17.85 5.95 3.31
N GLY A 470 -19.11 5.65 2.96
CA GLY A 470 -20.29 5.97 3.77
C GLY A 470 -20.46 5.07 4.99
N ARG A 471 -19.91 3.84 4.97
CA ARG A 471 -20.05 2.86 6.04
C ARG A 471 -19.42 3.34 7.36
N THR A 472 -20.02 2.91 8.48
CA THR A 472 -19.63 3.32 9.82
C THR A 472 -18.81 2.21 10.51
N ALA A 473 -17.72 2.58 11.17
CA ALA A 473 -16.90 1.67 11.95
C ALA A 473 -17.72 1.04 13.12
N GLY A 474 -17.53 -0.24 13.34
CA GLY A 474 -18.26 -1.02 14.36
C GLY A 474 -19.68 -1.41 13.99
N GLU A 475 -20.14 -1.05 12.80
CA GLU A 475 -21.47 -1.35 12.26
C GLU A 475 -21.40 -2.14 10.94
N SER A 476 -20.20 -2.49 10.46
CA SER A 476 -20.06 -3.20 9.20
C SER A 476 -20.72 -4.58 9.30
N GLU A 477 -21.57 -4.88 8.32
CA GLU A 477 -22.19 -6.19 8.23
C GLU A 477 -21.18 -7.22 7.70
N VAL A 478 -21.32 -8.45 8.16
CA VAL A 478 -20.43 -9.55 7.74
C VAL A 478 -20.60 -9.86 6.25
N ASP A 479 -21.78 -9.60 5.70
CA ASP A 479 -22.16 -9.94 4.33
C ASP A 479 -22.11 -8.76 3.36
N ASP A 480 -21.53 -7.61 3.73
CA ASP A 480 -21.21 -6.52 2.81
C ASP A 480 -20.32 -7.02 1.67
N THR A 481 -19.44 -7.96 1.98
CA THR A 481 -18.56 -8.60 1.00
C THR A 481 -18.67 -10.10 1.06
N ARG A 482 -18.42 -10.75 -0.08
CA ARG A 482 -18.16 -12.18 -0.18
C ARG A 482 -16.73 -12.40 -0.64
N ILE A 483 -16.08 -13.39 -0.05
CA ILE A 483 -14.73 -13.77 -0.46
C ILE A 483 -14.85 -15.05 -1.29
N ILE A 484 -14.39 -14.98 -2.54
CA ILE A 484 -14.52 -16.04 -3.54
C ILE A 484 -13.15 -16.40 -4.13
N PRO A 485 -12.95 -17.61 -4.68
CA PRO A 485 -11.73 -17.94 -5.41
C PRO A 485 -11.53 -16.98 -6.60
N LEU A 486 -10.29 -16.53 -6.78
CA LEU A 486 -9.92 -15.75 -7.95
C LEU A 486 -9.87 -16.66 -9.17
N THR A 487 -10.52 -16.24 -10.24
CA THR A 487 -10.39 -16.81 -11.58
C THR A 487 -9.94 -15.72 -12.56
N ARG A 488 -9.33 -16.12 -13.69
CA ARG A 488 -8.90 -15.18 -14.73
C ARG A 488 -10.04 -14.32 -15.27
N LYS A 489 -11.27 -14.85 -15.25
CA LYS A 489 -12.49 -14.13 -15.69
C LYS A 489 -12.85 -12.91 -14.83
N LEU A 490 -12.38 -12.89 -13.60
CA LEU A 490 -12.60 -11.76 -12.67
C LEU A 490 -11.59 -10.62 -12.86
N LEU A 491 -10.55 -10.83 -13.67
CA LEU A 491 -9.49 -9.86 -13.87
C LEU A 491 -9.73 -9.03 -15.14
N PRO A 492 -9.55 -7.71 -15.10
CA PRO A 492 -9.46 -6.87 -16.28
C PRO A 492 -8.31 -7.30 -17.21
N SER A 493 -8.46 -7.08 -18.51
CA SER A 493 -7.44 -7.45 -19.50
C SER A 493 -6.06 -6.86 -19.21
N SER A 494 -6.00 -5.64 -18.68
CA SER A 494 -4.78 -4.97 -18.24
C SER A 494 -4.05 -5.75 -17.14
N LEU A 495 -4.77 -6.26 -16.16
CA LEU A 495 -4.21 -7.07 -15.07
C LEU A 495 -3.81 -8.46 -15.53
N ILE A 496 -4.55 -9.06 -16.45
CA ILE A 496 -4.17 -10.35 -17.07
C ILE A 496 -2.79 -10.23 -17.72
N GLU A 497 -2.57 -9.21 -18.54
CA GLU A 497 -1.28 -8.96 -19.19
C GLU A 497 -0.17 -8.68 -18.17
N LEU A 498 -0.46 -7.87 -17.18
CA LEU A 498 0.50 -7.50 -16.14
C LEU A 498 0.92 -8.70 -15.29
N LEU A 499 -0.03 -9.46 -14.76
CA LEU A 499 0.24 -10.62 -13.89
C LEU A 499 0.91 -11.76 -14.65
N SER A 500 0.48 -12.05 -15.88
CA SER A 500 1.11 -13.08 -16.70
C SER A 500 2.60 -12.82 -16.98
N LYS A 501 2.99 -11.55 -17.10
CA LYS A 501 4.38 -11.14 -17.34
C LYS A 501 5.21 -10.98 -16.08
N LYS A 502 4.63 -10.46 -15.02
CA LYS A 502 5.35 -10.03 -13.81
C LYS A 502 5.25 -10.99 -12.63
N CYS A 503 4.23 -11.85 -12.63
CA CYS A 503 3.97 -12.81 -11.54
C CYS A 503 3.73 -14.21 -12.11
N PRO A 504 4.69 -14.84 -12.84
CA PRO A 504 4.48 -16.08 -13.55
C PRO A 504 4.14 -17.27 -12.65
N ASN A 505 4.71 -17.35 -11.43
CA ASN A 505 4.39 -18.43 -10.49
C ASN A 505 2.97 -18.30 -9.93
N VAL A 506 2.55 -17.08 -9.61
CA VAL A 506 1.17 -16.77 -9.19
C VAL A 506 0.21 -17.01 -10.35
N TRP A 507 0.52 -16.52 -11.57
CA TRP A 507 -0.33 -16.65 -12.75
C TRP A 507 -0.63 -18.11 -13.08
N GLY A 508 0.36 -18.99 -12.96
CA GLY A 508 0.20 -20.43 -13.15
C GLY A 508 -0.75 -21.11 -12.16
N SER A 509 -1.13 -20.42 -11.09
CA SER A 509 -1.99 -20.93 -10.00
C SER A 509 -3.41 -20.35 -10.05
N ILE A 510 -3.72 -19.43 -10.98
CA ILE A 510 -5.05 -18.84 -11.16
C ILE A 510 -5.83 -19.67 -12.20
N ASP A 511 -6.99 -20.19 -11.79
CA ASP A 511 -7.88 -20.95 -12.64
C ASP A 511 -8.53 -20.08 -13.75
N ASP A 512 -9.00 -20.72 -14.80
CA ASP A 512 -9.67 -20.06 -15.94
C ASP A 512 -11.06 -19.51 -15.61
#